data_c8039346e39ed27b70f6ac736bed1b16
#
_entry.id   c8039346e39ed27b70f6ac736bed1b16
#
_cell.length_a   1.000
_cell.length_b   1.000
_cell.length_c   1.000
_cell.angle_alpha   90.00
_cell.angle_beta   90.00
_cell.angle_gamma   90.00
#
_symmetry.space_group_name_H-M   'P 1'
#
loop_
_entity.id
_entity.type
_entity.pdbx_description
1 polymer ?
#
loop_
_entity_poly.entity_id
_entity_poly.type
_entity_poly.pdbx_seq_one_letter_code
_entity_poly.pdbx_strand_id
1 'polypeptide(L)'
;VKEKNGTWSLPGGWVDINQSIKTNTEKEVKEEAGLNVKAIRIIAIQDRNLHNIPPYAYNVCKVFVLCEIESGYFRPNIETDESAYFGLEELPILAKEKNNEEQIKMCFSAYYDRNWQVLFD
;
A
#
# COMPACT_ATOMS: atom_id res chain seq x y z
N VAL A 1 0.43 6.53 4.93
CA VAL A 1 1.05 7.86 4.76
C VAL A 1 0.01 8.89 4.36
N LYS A 2 0.21 10.11 4.82
CA LYS A 2 -0.67 11.23 4.49
C LYS A 2 -0.14 11.95 3.27
N GLU A 3 -1.00 12.07 2.28
CA GLU A 3 -0.67 12.75 1.04
C GLU A 3 -0.80 14.27 1.18
N LYS A 4 -0.27 15.01 0.21
CA LYS A 4 -0.29 16.48 0.23
C LYS A 4 -1.69 17.07 0.27
N ASN A 5 -2.69 16.36 -0.26
CA ASN A 5 -4.09 16.80 -0.21
C ASN A 5 -4.80 16.47 1.11
N GLY A 6 -4.11 15.88 2.07
CA GLY A 6 -4.65 15.54 3.39
C GLY A 6 -5.33 14.18 3.51
N THR A 7 -5.43 13.42 2.43
CA THR A 7 -5.96 12.06 2.48
C THR A 7 -4.84 11.04 2.72
N TRP A 8 -5.23 9.85 3.15
CA TRP A 8 -4.27 8.82 3.56
C TRP A 8 -4.31 7.62 2.63
N SER A 9 -3.17 7.01 2.41
CA SER A 9 -3.03 5.80 1.63
C SER A 9 -1.94 4.90 2.20
N LEU A 10 -1.94 3.65 1.77
CA LEU A 10 -0.78 2.79 1.96
C LEU A 10 0.38 3.33 1.12
N PRO A 11 1.63 3.18 1.60
CA PRO A 11 2.78 3.53 0.77
C PRO A 11 2.78 2.68 -0.50
N GLY A 12 3.18 3.26 -1.61
CA GLY A 12 3.27 2.54 -2.86
C GLY A 12 3.53 3.46 -4.04
N GLY A 13 3.79 2.87 -5.19
CA GLY A 13 4.06 3.59 -6.42
C GLY A 13 4.23 2.63 -7.58
N TRP A 14 4.61 3.18 -8.72
CA TRP A 14 4.91 2.39 -9.91
C TRP A 14 6.16 1.55 -9.70
N VAL A 15 6.16 0.35 -10.28
CA VAL A 15 7.36 -0.48 -10.27
C VAL A 15 8.37 0.12 -11.25
N ASP A 16 9.49 0.57 -10.72
CA ASP A 16 10.54 1.17 -11.52
C ASP A 16 11.28 0.12 -12.35
N ILE A 17 11.87 0.58 -13.45
CA ILE A 17 12.71 -0.27 -14.27
C ILE A 17 13.86 -0.85 -13.44
N ASN A 18 14.19 -2.11 -13.68
CA ASN A 18 15.22 -2.85 -12.94
C ASN A 18 14.89 -3.12 -11.46
N GLN A 19 13.63 -2.92 -11.06
CA GLN A 19 13.14 -3.31 -9.75
C GLN A 19 12.19 -4.50 -9.86
N SER A 20 12.28 -5.42 -8.92
CA SER A 20 11.26 -6.45 -8.74
C SER A 20 10.08 -5.87 -7.95
N ILE A 21 8.95 -6.57 -7.91
CA ILE A 21 7.83 -6.18 -7.03
C ILE A 21 8.32 -6.08 -5.59
N LYS A 22 9.11 -7.05 -5.16
CA LYS A 22 9.65 -7.09 -3.79
C LYS A 22 10.54 -5.89 -3.48
N THR A 23 11.55 -5.66 -4.30
CA THR A 23 12.51 -4.57 -4.06
C THR A 23 11.86 -3.20 -4.23
N ASN A 24 10.94 -3.05 -5.18
CA ASN A 24 10.23 -1.79 -5.37
C ASN A 24 9.32 -1.48 -4.19
N THR A 25 8.64 -2.48 -3.63
CA THR A 25 7.81 -2.32 -2.44
C THR A 25 8.66 -1.78 -1.29
N GLU A 26 9.80 -2.41 -1.02
CA GLU A 26 10.70 -2.00 0.05
C GLU A 26 11.22 -0.57 -0.17
N LYS A 27 11.53 -0.24 -1.41
CA LYS A 27 11.99 1.09 -1.82
C LYS A 27 10.91 2.16 -1.57
N GLU A 28 9.67 1.90 -2.02
CA GLU A 28 8.57 2.86 -1.87
C GLU A 28 8.23 3.12 -0.41
N VAL A 29 8.21 2.07 0.42
CA VAL A 29 7.96 2.24 1.85
C VAL A 29 9.06 3.08 2.50
N LYS A 30 10.31 2.88 2.09
CA LYS A 30 11.43 3.68 2.59
C LYS A 30 11.29 5.14 2.17
N GLU A 31 10.98 5.39 0.92
CA GLU A 31 10.87 6.76 0.39
C GLU A 31 9.70 7.52 1.01
N GLU A 32 8.53 6.89 1.13
CA GLU A 32 7.32 7.57 1.57
C GLU A 32 7.09 7.54 3.07
N ALA A 33 7.45 6.44 3.75
CA ALA A 33 7.20 6.26 5.18
C ALA A 33 8.48 6.26 6.03
N GLY A 34 9.65 6.23 5.42
CA GLY A 34 10.92 6.22 6.15
C GLY A 34 11.25 4.89 6.82
N LEU A 35 10.48 3.86 6.56
CA LEU A 35 10.61 2.56 7.21
C LEU A 35 11.45 1.59 6.38
N ASN A 36 12.33 0.86 7.06
CA ASN A 36 13.03 -0.27 6.49
C ASN A 36 12.16 -1.51 6.71
N VAL A 37 11.63 -2.05 5.64
CA VAL A 37 10.72 -3.20 5.70
C VAL A 37 11.27 -4.35 4.87
N LYS A 38 10.79 -5.54 5.21
CA LYS A 38 11.00 -6.75 4.43
C LYS A 38 9.66 -7.15 3.83
N ALA A 39 9.60 -7.25 2.51
CA ALA A 39 8.41 -7.75 1.82
C ALA A 39 8.31 -9.26 2.04
N ILE A 40 7.19 -9.71 2.59
CA ILE A 40 7.03 -11.10 3.04
C ILE A 40 6.28 -11.93 2.01
N ARG A 41 5.12 -11.43 1.56
CA ARG A 41 4.28 -12.16 0.61
C ARG A 41 3.30 -11.23 -0.09
N ILE A 42 2.78 -11.69 -1.21
CA ILE A 42 1.72 -10.98 -1.93
C ILE A 42 0.39 -11.30 -1.26
N ILE A 43 -0.40 -10.25 -1.04
CA ILE A 43 -1.76 -10.35 -0.51
C ILE A 43 -2.75 -10.53 -1.64
N ALA A 44 -2.66 -9.67 -2.64
CA ALA A 44 -3.60 -9.66 -3.77
C ALA A 44 -3.00 -8.99 -4.99
N ILE A 45 -3.50 -9.36 -6.14
CA ILE A 45 -3.25 -8.70 -7.41
C ILE A 45 -4.60 -8.29 -7.96
N GLN A 46 -4.83 -7.00 -8.14
CA GLN A 46 -6.12 -6.45 -8.56
C GLN A 46 -6.01 -5.63 -9.83
N ASP A 47 -7.02 -5.75 -10.69
CA ASP A 47 -7.26 -4.75 -11.71
C ASP A 47 -7.80 -3.51 -10.98
N ARG A 48 -7.04 -2.44 -10.97
CA ARG A 48 -7.38 -1.23 -10.23
C ARG A 48 -8.80 -0.73 -10.56
N ASN A 49 -9.20 -0.74 -11.82
CA ASN A 49 -10.50 -0.21 -12.24
C ASN A 49 -11.71 -1.03 -11.78
N LEU A 50 -11.51 -2.27 -11.36
CA LEU A 50 -12.58 -3.08 -10.77
C LEU A 50 -12.82 -2.75 -9.30
N HIS A 51 -11.90 -2.07 -8.64
CA HIS A 51 -11.93 -1.84 -7.19
C HIS A 51 -11.93 -0.38 -6.77
N ASN A 52 -11.32 0.49 -7.56
CA ASN A 52 -11.15 1.90 -7.20
C ASN A 52 -11.82 2.82 -8.21
N ILE A 53 -12.19 4.01 -7.76
CA ILE A 53 -12.80 5.07 -8.56
C ILE A 53 -11.97 6.34 -8.45
N PRO A 54 -11.99 7.20 -9.50
CA PRO A 54 -12.63 6.99 -10.80
C PRO A 54 -11.84 5.98 -11.64
N PRO A 55 -12.47 5.37 -12.66
CA PRO A 55 -11.74 4.49 -13.55
C PRO A 55 -10.69 5.27 -14.35
N TYR A 56 -9.55 4.63 -14.58
CA TYR A 56 -8.50 5.18 -15.43
C TYR A 56 -8.72 4.74 -16.88
N ALA A 57 -8.19 5.53 -17.82
CA ALA A 57 -8.24 5.20 -19.24
C ALA A 57 -7.30 4.06 -19.64
N TYR A 58 -6.49 3.57 -18.70
CA TYR A 58 -5.52 2.49 -18.91
C TYR A 58 -5.61 1.49 -17.76
N ASN A 59 -5.17 0.27 -18.02
CA ASN A 59 -5.17 -0.77 -17.01
C ASN A 59 -4.00 -0.62 -16.05
N VAL A 60 -4.27 -0.81 -14.78
CA VAL A 60 -3.25 -0.85 -13.73
C VAL A 60 -3.40 -2.17 -12.97
N CYS A 61 -2.33 -2.94 -12.97
CA CYS A 61 -2.24 -4.14 -12.15
C CYS A 61 -1.70 -3.72 -10.78
N LYS A 62 -2.56 -3.77 -9.78
CA LYS A 62 -2.24 -3.32 -8.43
C LYS A 62 -1.87 -4.51 -7.56
N VAL A 63 -0.66 -4.48 -7.00
CA VAL A 63 -0.15 -5.56 -6.17
C VAL A 63 -0.07 -5.11 -4.72
N PHE A 64 -0.80 -5.80 -3.85
CA PHE A 64 -0.73 -5.58 -2.41
C PHE A 64 0.28 -6.55 -1.81
N VAL A 65 1.21 -6.01 -1.03
CA VAL A 65 2.31 -6.78 -0.45
C VAL A 65 2.31 -6.60 1.07
N LEU A 66 2.38 -7.73 1.77
CA LEU A 66 2.54 -7.73 3.22
C LEU A 66 4.02 -7.53 3.56
N CYS A 67 4.29 -6.56 4.42
CA CYS A 67 5.64 -6.21 4.83
C CYS A 67 5.80 -6.36 6.35
N GLU A 68 7.01 -6.67 6.75
CA GLU A 68 7.44 -6.68 8.15
C GLU A 68 8.38 -5.50 8.38
N ILE A 69 8.12 -4.72 9.43
CA ILE A 69 8.94 -3.56 9.76
C ILE A 69 10.17 -4.02 10.53
N GLU A 70 11.35 -3.61 10.06
CA GLU A 70 12.61 -3.94 10.71
C GLU A 70 13.16 -2.76 11.48
N SER A 71 13.06 -1.55 10.95
CA SER A 71 13.61 -0.33 11.56
C SER A 71 13.11 0.90 10.81
N GLY A 72 13.61 2.07 11.21
CA GLY A 72 13.36 3.32 10.51
C GLY A 72 12.30 4.17 11.18
N TYR A 73 12.18 5.38 10.71
CA TYR A 73 11.20 6.36 11.17
C TYR A 73 10.87 7.32 10.05
N PHE A 74 9.68 7.91 10.15
CA PHE A 74 9.21 8.85 9.14
C PHE A 74 10.05 10.14 9.12
N ARG A 75 10.31 10.62 7.90
CA ARG A 75 10.84 11.96 7.66
C ARG A 75 9.97 12.61 6.59
N PRO A 76 9.60 13.89 6.76
CA PRO A 76 8.87 14.61 5.72
C PRO A 76 9.64 14.54 4.39
N ASN A 77 8.90 14.38 3.30
CA ASN A 77 9.46 14.28 1.96
C ASN A 77 8.54 14.99 0.96
N ILE A 78 8.90 14.98 -0.32
CA ILE A 78 8.14 15.72 -1.33
C ILE A 78 6.77 15.09 -1.65
N GLU A 79 6.56 13.84 -1.29
CA GLU A 79 5.31 13.11 -1.64
C GLU A 79 4.35 13.00 -0.46
N THR A 80 4.87 12.87 0.76
CA THR A 80 4.05 12.61 1.94
C THR A 80 4.39 13.56 3.08
N ASP A 81 3.35 13.95 3.82
CA ASP A 81 3.48 14.90 4.93
C ASP A 81 3.60 14.22 6.28
N GLU A 82 3.08 13.00 6.41
CA GLU A 82 2.93 12.35 7.70
C GLU A 82 2.84 10.84 7.52
N SER A 83 3.21 10.10 8.55
CA SER A 83 3.07 8.65 8.61
C SER A 83 2.45 8.27 9.96
N ALA A 84 1.53 7.31 9.96
CA ALA A 84 0.92 6.81 11.18
C ALA A 84 0.39 5.39 10.99
N TYR A 85 0.12 4.73 12.11
CA TYR A 85 -0.50 3.42 12.12
C TYR A 85 -1.95 3.56 12.58
N PHE A 86 -2.85 2.85 11.91
CA PHE A 86 -4.28 2.89 12.22
C PHE A 86 -4.83 1.48 12.41
N GLY A 87 -5.66 1.31 13.41
CA GLY A 87 -6.48 0.10 13.52
C GLY A 87 -7.60 0.14 12.49
N LEU A 88 -8.13 -1.03 12.14
CA LEU A 88 -9.22 -1.13 11.15
C LEU A 88 -10.46 -0.32 11.54
N GLU A 89 -10.72 -0.18 12.84
CA GLU A 89 -11.86 0.58 13.36
C GLU A 89 -11.61 2.09 13.44
N GLU A 90 -10.40 2.53 13.14
CA GLU A 90 -9.97 3.92 13.32
C GLU A 90 -9.32 4.49 12.06
N LEU A 91 -9.82 4.09 10.89
CA LEU A 91 -9.24 4.53 9.62
C LEU A 91 -9.45 6.02 9.40
N PRO A 92 -8.44 6.73 8.91
CA PRO A 92 -8.57 8.14 8.53
C PRO A 92 -9.31 8.28 7.21
N ILE A 93 -9.42 9.52 6.71
CA ILE A 93 -9.98 9.79 5.39
C ILE A 93 -9.02 9.24 4.33
N LEU A 94 -9.47 8.24 3.59
CA LEU A 94 -8.64 7.54 2.61
C LEU A 94 -8.62 8.23 1.25
N ALA A 95 -7.49 8.14 0.58
CA ALA A 95 -7.35 8.45 -0.84
C ALA A 95 -7.96 7.29 -1.63
N LYS A 96 -9.26 7.34 -1.86
CA LYS A 96 -10.04 6.20 -2.39
C LYS A 96 -9.64 5.79 -3.81
N GLU A 97 -9.04 6.69 -4.56
CA GLU A 97 -8.48 6.38 -5.88
C GLU A 97 -7.28 5.44 -5.78
N LYS A 98 -6.67 5.35 -4.59
CA LYS A 98 -5.53 4.46 -4.31
C LYS A 98 -5.89 3.29 -3.42
N ASN A 99 -6.55 3.58 -2.29
CA ASN A 99 -6.94 2.55 -1.32
C ASN A 99 -8.31 2.87 -0.74
N ASN A 100 -9.21 1.91 -0.74
CA ASN A 100 -10.51 2.03 -0.10
C ASN A 100 -10.60 1.10 1.13
N GLU A 101 -11.70 1.20 1.87
CA GLU A 101 -11.90 0.41 3.08
C GLU A 101 -11.87 -1.10 2.83
N GLU A 102 -12.46 -1.55 1.74
CA GLU A 102 -12.48 -2.98 1.39
C GLU A 102 -11.07 -3.52 1.16
N GLN A 103 -10.23 -2.73 0.51
CA GLN A 103 -8.82 -3.11 0.29
C GLN A 103 -8.05 -3.16 1.60
N ILE A 104 -8.29 -2.21 2.51
CA ILE A 104 -7.66 -2.21 3.83
C ILE A 104 -8.13 -3.43 4.65
N LYS A 105 -9.44 -3.72 4.65
CA LYS A 105 -9.97 -4.93 5.31
C LYS A 105 -9.33 -6.20 4.80
N MET A 106 -9.16 -6.29 3.48
CA MET A 106 -8.47 -7.42 2.85
C MET A 106 -7.05 -7.58 3.39
N CYS A 107 -6.31 -6.48 3.51
CA CYS A 107 -4.95 -6.50 4.04
C CYS A 107 -4.91 -6.97 5.51
N PHE A 108 -5.84 -6.50 6.34
CA PHE A 108 -5.94 -6.97 7.71
C PHE A 108 -6.27 -8.46 7.79
N SER A 109 -7.21 -8.92 6.97
CA SER A 109 -7.56 -10.35 6.90
C SER A 109 -6.36 -11.20 6.52
N ALA A 110 -5.58 -10.75 5.54
CA ALA A 110 -4.37 -11.45 5.10
C ALA A 110 -3.31 -11.50 6.20
N TYR A 111 -3.18 -10.44 6.96
CA TYR A 111 -2.23 -10.39 8.07
C TYR A 111 -2.54 -11.42 9.16
N TYR A 112 -3.81 -11.61 9.50
CA TYR A 112 -4.23 -12.53 10.57
C TYR A 112 -4.41 -13.97 10.11
N ASP A 113 -4.50 -14.22 8.81
CA ASP A 113 -4.73 -15.56 8.26
C ASP A 113 -3.42 -16.20 7.77
N ARG A 114 -2.92 -17.17 8.53
CA ARG A 114 -1.69 -17.89 8.16
C ARG A 114 -1.82 -18.68 6.87
N ASN A 115 -3.05 -19.02 6.49
CA ASN A 115 -3.35 -19.80 5.29
C ASN A 115 -3.86 -18.92 4.17
N TRP A 116 -3.60 -17.62 4.25
CA TRP A 116 -4.03 -16.68 3.22
C TRP A 116 -3.54 -17.09 1.85
N GLN A 117 -4.45 -17.16 0.91
CA GLN A 117 -4.14 -17.40 -0.49
C GLN A 117 -4.28 -16.10 -1.26
N VAL A 118 -3.35 -15.84 -2.16
CA VAL A 118 -3.36 -14.63 -2.98
C VAL A 118 -4.68 -14.51 -3.74
N LEU A 119 -5.37 -13.40 -3.54
CA LEU A 119 -6.56 -13.07 -4.34
C LEU A 119 -6.09 -12.35 -5.61
N PHE A 120 -6.73 -12.67 -6.72
CA PHE A 120 -6.39 -11.96 -7.95
C PHE A 120 -7.57 -11.88 -8.91
N ASP A 121 -7.57 -10.85 -9.72
CA ASP A 121 -8.52 -10.66 -10.81
C ASP A 121 -7.83 -10.11 -12.07
#